data_93ca2b8e16473b50183cba27a366afa4
#
_entry.id   93ca2b8e16473b50183cba27a366afa4
#
_cell.length_a   1.000
_cell.length_b   1.000
_cell.length_c   1.000
_cell.angle_alpha   90.00
_cell.angle_beta   90.00
_cell.angle_gamma   90.00
#
_symmetry.space_group_name_H-M   'P 1'
#
loop_
_entity.id
_entity.type
_entity.pdbx_description
1 polymer ?
#
loop_
_entity_poly.entity_id
_entity_poly.type
_entity_poly.pdbx_seq_one_letter_code
_entity_poly.pdbx_strand_id
1 'polypeptide(L)'
;MSSCTLIPLARPTFDVAAAQRFFDGARQVLTDIGTTINGPTSLVMTPEDTASAEANLKHNENLYILFNASFADASAAVSLLSKVEGEVLLWSVREFGEVGDRLLLNSMCGSNLAAHALRVHGKQITHLHGNPDEPHVKEALTAALNGSMANVGQPTTVKGDLA
;
A
#
# COMPACT_ATOMS: atom_id res chain seq x y z
N MET A 1 17.93 -12.80 3.49
CA MET A 1 16.57 -12.90 2.91
C MET A 1 15.82 -11.64 3.34
N SER A 2 15.25 -10.91 2.40
CA SER A 2 14.51 -9.67 2.74
C SER A 2 13.17 -10.00 3.40
N SER A 3 12.68 -9.11 4.25
CA SER A 3 11.34 -9.18 4.84
C SER A 3 10.65 -7.82 4.78
N CYS A 4 9.35 -7.83 4.76
CA CYS A 4 8.52 -6.63 4.89
C CYS A 4 7.23 -6.96 5.64
N THR A 5 6.60 -5.93 6.17
CA THR A 5 5.23 -6.03 6.69
C THR A 5 4.27 -5.45 5.66
N LEU A 6 3.33 -6.25 5.19
CA LEU A 6 2.27 -5.86 4.25
C LEU A 6 0.95 -5.68 5.01
N ILE A 7 0.38 -4.48 4.95
CA ILE A 7 -0.87 -4.12 5.64
C ILE A 7 -1.93 -3.75 4.61
N PRO A 8 -2.91 -4.63 4.34
CA PRO A 8 -3.95 -4.38 3.36
C PRO A 8 -5.14 -3.65 3.95
N LEU A 9 -5.32 -2.38 3.63
CA LEU A 9 -6.49 -1.61 4.04
C LEU A 9 -7.58 -1.67 2.99
N ALA A 10 -8.81 -1.83 3.43
CA ALA A 10 -10.01 -1.75 2.60
C ALA A 10 -11.20 -1.22 3.40
N ARG A 11 -12.31 -0.97 2.73
CA ARG A 11 -13.56 -0.52 3.34
C ARG A 11 -14.74 -1.31 2.78
N PRO A 12 -15.67 -1.79 3.63
CA PRO A 12 -16.79 -2.63 3.19
C PRO A 12 -17.75 -1.99 2.18
N THR A 13 -17.72 -0.64 2.07
CA THR A 13 -18.57 0.10 1.13
C THR A 13 -18.06 0.11 -0.32
N PHE A 14 -16.86 -0.41 -0.56
CA PHE A 14 -16.26 -0.59 -1.87
C PHE A 14 -16.32 -2.05 -2.31
N ASP A 15 -15.79 -2.38 -3.49
CA ASP A 15 -15.77 -3.75 -4.00
C ASP A 15 -14.73 -4.59 -3.22
N VAL A 16 -15.20 -5.27 -2.17
CA VAL A 16 -14.36 -6.10 -1.31
C VAL A 16 -13.77 -7.29 -2.06
N ALA A 17 -14.53 -7.88 -3.00
CA ALA A 17 -14.04 -9.01 -3.78
C ALA A 17 -12.87 -8.60 -4.71
N ALA A 18 -12.99 -7.43 -5.33
CA ALA A 18 -11.88 -6.88 -6.11
C ALA A 18 -10.69 -6.49 -5.23
N ALA A 19 -10.93 -5.85 -4.09
CA ALA A 19 -9.88 -5.53 -3.12
C ALA A 19 -9.10 -6.77 -2.68
N GLN A 20 -9.80 -7.89 -2.43
CA GLN A 20 -9.17 -9.17 -2.09
C GLN A 20 -8.30 -9.70 -3.23
N ARG A 21 -8.79 -9.68 -4.48
CA ARG A 21 -8.00 -10.11 -5.64
C ARG A 21 -6.72 -9.30 -5.81
N PHE A 22 -6.78 -7.98 -5.62
CA PHE A 22 -5.59 -7.12 -5.67
C PHE A 22 -4.63 -7.41 -4.52
N PHE A 23 -5.14 -7.68 -3.33
CA PHE A 23 -4.32 -8.08 -2.19
C PHE A 23 -3.62 -9.43 -2.43
N ASP A 24 -4.32 -10.41 -2.98
CA ASP A 24 -3.73 -11.71 -3.34
C ASP A 24 -2.62 -11.51 -4.38
N GLY A 25 -2.84 -10.65 -5.38
CA GLY A 25 -1.82 -10.26 -6.36
C GLY A 25 -0.61 -9.57 -5.72
N ALA A 26 -0.84 -8.68 -4.74
CA ALA A 26 0.24 -8.03 -4.01
C ALA A 26 1.10 -9.03 -3.22
N ARG A 27 0.48 -10.02 -2.59
CA ARG A 27 1.19 -11.11 -1.92
C ARG A 27 1.98 -11.96 -2.91
N GLN A 28 1.39 -12.24 -4.08
CA GLN A 28 2.04 -13.06 -5.10
C GLN A 28 3.30 -12.39 -5.64
N VAL A 29 3.24 -11.10 -6.02
CA VAL A 29 4.42 -10.41 -6.56
C VAL A 29 5.54 -10.32 -5.52
N LEU A 30 5.24 -10.10 -4.23
CA LEU A 30 6.23 -10.11 -3.16
C LEU A 30 6.83 -11.51 -2.95
N THR A 31 6.02 -12.55 -3.04
CA THR A 31 6.50 -13.95 -3.01
C THR A 31 7.43 -14.25 -4.17
N ASP A 32 7.09 -13.80 -5.39
CA ASP A 32 7.90 -13.97 -6.59
C ASP A 32 9.24 -13.22 -6.56
N ILE A 33 9.31 -12.14 -5.76
CA ILE A 33 10.56 -11.42 -5.46
C ILE A 33 11.41 -12.22 -4.46
N GLY A 34 10.83 -13.15 -3.70
CA GLY A 34 11.53 -13.96 -2.71
C GLY A 34 11.63 -13.31 -1.34
N THR A 35 10.69 -12.42 -0.99
CA THR A 35 10.65 -11.76 0.33
C THR A 35 9.74 -12.50 1.31
N THR A 36 10.08 -12.45 2.59
CA THR A 36 9.20 -12.91 3.66
C THR A 36 8.17 -11.83 3.97
N ILE A 37 6.88 -12.20 3.88
CA ILE A 37 5.76 -11.28 4.12
C ILE A 37 5.24 -11.49 5.52
N ASN A 38 5.32 -10.45 6.35
CA ASN A 38 4.69 -10.37 7.67
C ASN A 38 3.43 -9.50 7.58
N GLY A 39 2.64 -9.49 8.65
CA GLY A 39 1.43 -8.68 8.76
C GLY A 39 0.13 -9.46 8.57
N PRO A 40 -1.01 -8.75 8.46
CA PRO A 40 -2.31 -9.36 8.31
C PRO A 40 -2.43 -10.26 7.08
N THR A 41 -3.11 -11.39 7.22
CA THR A 41 -3.37 -12.33 6.11
C THR A 41 -4.72 -12.09 5.44
N SER A 42 -5.51 -11.17 5.98
CA SER A 42 -6.82 -10.74 5.46
C SER A 42 -6.91 -9.22 5.43
N LEU A 43 -7.88 -8.69 4.68
CA LEU A 43 -8.12 -7.26 4.60
C LEU A 43 -8.45 -6.67 5.98
N VAL A 44 -7.86 -5.54 6.30
CA VAL A 44 -8.13 -4.75 7.51
C VAL A 44 -9.21 -3.74 7.16
N MET A 45 -10.43 -3.96 7.67
CA MET A 45 -11.62 -3.20 7.29
C MET A 45 -12.38 -2.59 8.47
N THR A 46 -12.15 -3.10 9.68
CA THR A 46 -12.85 -2.70 10.89
C THR A 46 -11.89 -2.23 11.98
N PRO A 47 -12.36 -1.51 13.01
CA PRO A 47 -11.53 -1.21 14.18
C PRO A 47 -10.98 -2.46 14.87
N GLU A 48 -11.74 -3.56 14.89
CA GLU A 48 -11.33 -4.85 15.46
C GLU A 48 -10.20 -5.48 14.66
N ASP A 49 -10.27 -5.42 13.31
CA ASP A 49 -9.19 -5.87 12.43
C ASP A 49 -7.92 -5.04 12.68
N THR A 50 -8.07 -3.72 12.84
CA THR A 50 -6.95 -2.81 13.13
C THR A 50 -6.31 -3.16 14.47
N ALA A 51 -7.09 -3.38 15.52
CA ALA A 51 -6.58 -3.76 16.84
C ALA A 51 -5.86 -5.11 16.79
N SER A 52 -6.39 -6.08 16.05
CA SER A 52 -5.75 -7.38 15.85
C SER A 52 -4.43 -7.24 15.07
N ALA A 53 -4.41 -6.44 14.03
CA ALA A 53 -3.19 -6.16 13.26
C ALA A 53 -2.12 -5.47 14.11
N GLU A 54 -2.52 -4.48 14.93
CA GLU A 54 -1.61 -3.77 15.85
C GLU A 54 -0.99 -4.70 16.88
N ALA A 55 -1.79 -5.59 17.49
CA ALA A 55 -1.33 -6.55 18.49
C ALA A 55 -0.29 -7.55 17.96
N ASN A 56 -0.31 -7.80 16.64
CA ASN A 56 0.59 -8.74 15.96
C ASN A 56 1.65 -8.04 15.10
N LEU A 57 1.71 -6.70 15.12
CA LEU A 57 2.64 -5.94 14.32
C LEU A 57 4.08 -6.12 14.80
N LYS A 58 4.98 -6.46 13.88
CA LYS A 58 6.41 -6.41 14.14
C LYS A 58 6.90 -4.96 13.99
N HIS A 59 7.50 -4.41 15.03
CA HIS A 59 7.95 -3.00 15.05
C HIS A 59 9.36 -2.78 14.50
N ASN A 60 10.10 -3.85 14.22
CA ASN A 60 11.51 -3.82 13.81
C ASN A 60 11.74 -4.25 12.34
N GLU A 61 10.73 -4.11 11.49
CA GLU A 61 10.88 -4.31 10.06
C GLU A 61 11.54 -3.09 9.40
N ASN A 62 12.33 -3.34 8.36
CA ASN A 62 12.93 -2.25 7.59
C ASN A 62 11.93 -1.58 6.64
N LEU A 63 10.94 -2.34 6.18
CA LEU A 63 9.93 -1.87 5.22
C LEU A 63 8.52 -2.25 5.65
N TYR A 64 7.67 -1.25 5.73
CA TYR A 64 6.23 -1.39 5.90
C TYR A 64 5.53 -0.95 4.62
N ILE A 65 4.71 -1.81 4.05
CA ILE A 65 3.92 -1.56 2.85
C ILE A 65 2.46 -1.41 3.28
N LEU A 66 1.94 -0.19 3.23
CA LEU A 66 0.51 0.06 3.41
C LEU A 66 -0.16 -0.07 2.05
N PHE A 67 -0.83 -1.19 1.84
CA PHE A 67 -1.52 -1.51 0.61
C PHE A 67 -2.98 -1.06 0.70
N ASN A 68 -3.32 0.04 0.02
CA ASN A 68 -4.69 0.51 -0.07
C ASN A 68 -5.44 -0.32 -1.13
N ALA A 69 -5.94 -1.48 -0.73
CA ALA A 69 -6.72 -2.36 -1.62
C ALA A 69 -8.03 -1.69 -2.05
N SER A 70 -8.61 -0.84 -1.19
CA SER A 70 -9.61 0.16 -1.54
C SER A 70 -9.46 1.38 -0.65
N PHE A 71 -10.31 2.38 -0.80
CA PHE A 71 -10.36 3.52 0.13
C PHE A 71 -10.54 3.01 1.56
N ALA A 72 -9.77 3.60 2.46
CA ALA A 72 -9.96 3.49 3.91
C ALA A 72 -9.70 4.88 4.52
N ASP A 73 -10.30 5.16 5.67
CA ASP A 73 -9.92 6.35 6.42
C ASP A 73 -8.50 6.19 7.00
N ALA A 74 -7.91 7.30 7.44
CA ALA A 74 -6.52 7.29 7.88
C ALA A 74 -6.31 6.74 9.29
N SER A 75 -7.35 6.44 10.05
CA SER A 75 -7.23 6.05 11.46
C SER A 75 -6.43 4.76 11.63
N ALA A 76 -6.70 3.75 10.81
CA ALA A 76 -5.95 2.51 10.81
C ALA A 76 -4.48 2.72 10.42
N ALA A 77 -4.21 3.54 9.40
CA ALA A 77 -2.84 3.86 8.99
C ALA A 77 -2.04 4.51 10.12
N VAL A 78 -2.64 5.49 10.81
CA VAL A 78 -2.00 6.17 11.95
C VAL A 78 -1.77 5.22 13.12
N SER A 79 -2.79 4.42 13.49
CA SER A 79 -2.67 3.45 14.58
C SER A 79 -1.53 2.47 14.34
N LEU A 80 -1.43 1.93 13.12
CA LEU A 80 -0.47 0.89 12.79
C LEU A 80 0.95 1.42 12.52
N LEU A 81 1.08 2.59 11.88
CA LEU A 81 2.36 3.02 11.32
C LEU A 81 2.96 4.29 11.93
N SER A 82 2.23 5.03 12.76
CA SER A 82 2.79 6.28 13.33
C SER A 82 4.01 6.06 14.23
N LYS A 83 4.15 4.87 14.83
CA LYS A 83 5.19 4.54 15.80
C LYS A 83 6.28 3.60 15.28
N VAL A 84 6.16 3.08 14.04
CA VAL A 84 7.21 2.21 13.47
C VAL A 84 8.44 3.05 13.07
N GLU A 85 9.63 2.45 13.11
CA GLU A 85 10.87 3.15 12.75
C GLU A 85 11.31 2.90 11.30
N GLY A 86 10.82 1.83 10.66
CA GLY A 86 11.17 1.48 9.28
C GLY A 86 10.58 2.40 8.22
N GLU A 87 11.02 2.21 7.01
CA GLU A 87 10.52 2.91 5.82
C GLU A 87 9.04 2.57 5.58
N VAL A 88 8.27 3.56 5.14
CA VAL A 88 6.85 3.39 4.84
C VAL A 88 6.59 3.62 3.36
N LEU A 89 6.14 2.58 2.67
CA LEU A 89 5.69 2.60 1.29
C LEU A 89 4.16 2.55 1.26
N LEU A 90 3.53 3.56 0.68
CA LEU A 90 2.09 3.56 0.40
C LEU A 90 1.86 3.06 -1.02
N TRP A 91 1.13 1.96 -1.14
CA TRP A 91 0.82 1.35 -2.42
C TRP A 91 -0.66 1.46 -2.73
N SER A 92 -1.00 2.14 -3.83
CA SER A 92 -2.35 2.24 -4.36
C SER A 92 -2.46 1.54 -5.70
N VAL A 93 -3.63 0.96 -5.99
CA VAL A 93 -3.93 0.28 -7.24
C VAL A 93 -4.78 1.17 -8.15
N ARG A 94 -4.79 0.83 -9.44
CA ARG A 94 -5.60 1.54 -10.41
C ARG A 94 -7.08 1.27 -10.19
N GLU A 95 -7.88 2.30 -10.41
CA GLU A 95 -9.32 2.14 -10.52
C GLU A 95 -9.63 1.33 -11.80
N PHE A 96 -10.70 0.56 -11.76
CA PHE A 96 -11.21 -0.18 -12.90
C PHE A 96 -12.72 0.09 -13.07
N GLY A 97 -13.27 -0.23 -14.24
CA GLY A 97 -14.64 0.09 -14.60
C GLY A 97 -14.73 1.18 -15.65
N GLU A 98 -15.95 1.60 -15.97
CA GLU A 98 -16.21 2.61 -17.00
C GLU A 98 -16.03 4.03 -16.46
N VAL A 99 -15.54 4.92 -17.32
CA VAL A 99 -15.41 6.34 -16.96
C VAL A 99 -16.79 6.96 -16.75
N GLY A 100 -16.98 7.58 -15.59
CA GLY A 100 -18.26 8.19 -15.19
C GLY A 100 -19.11 7.35 -14.27
N ASP A 101 -18.77 6.08 -14.08
CA ASP A 101 -19.41 5.20 -13.13
C ASP A 101 -18.90 5.45 -11.70
N ARG A 102 -19.57 4.82 -10.72
CA ARG A 102 -19.13 4.83 -9.33
C ARG A 102 -17.75 4.19 -9.21
N LEU A 103 -16.86 4.85 -8.45
CA LEU A 103 -15.56 4.27 -8.12
C LEU A 103 -15.73 2.96 -7.34
N LEU A 104 -15.05 1.92 -7.79
CA LEU A 104 -15.13 0.58 -7.23
C LEU A 104 -14.15 0.38 -6.07
N LEU A 105 -12.97 0.99 -6.14
CA LEU A 105 -11.93 0.88 -5.11
C LEU A 105 -11.57 2.23 -4.47
N ASN A 106 -11.43 3.28 -5.26
CA ASN A 106 -10.98 4.60 -4.80
C ASN A 106 -9.68 4.53 -3.97
N SER A 107 -8.78 3.65 -4.38
CA SER A 107 -7.55 3.29 -3.67
C SER A 107 -6.60 4.47 -3.51
N MET A 108 -6.41 5.27 -4.58
CA MET A 108 -5.51 6.41 -4.56
C MET A 108 -5.94 7.49 -3.55
N CYS A 109 -7.24 7.76 -3.42
CA CYS A 109 -7.73 8.72 -2.43
C CYS A 109 -7.45 8.24 -1.01
N GLY A 110 -7.63 6.94 -0.74
CA GLY A 110 -7.27 6.35 0.56
C GLY A 110 -5.78 6.48 0.84
N SER A 111 -4.93 6.20 -0.15
CA SER A 111 -3.48 6.36 -0.03
C SER A 111 -3.06 7.82 0.24
N ASN A 112 -3.67 8.79 -0.45
CA ASN A 112 -3.38 10.20 -0.23
C ASN A 112 -3.81 10.67 1.17
N LEU A 113 -4.96 10.20 1.66
CA LEU A 113 -5.42 10.51 3.01
C LEU A 113 -4.49 9.94 4.07
N ALA A 114 -4.08 8.67 3.92
CA ALA A 114 -3.11 8.03 4.80
C ALA A 114 -1.75 8.75 4.78
N ALA A 115 -1.29 9.16 3.60
CA ALA A 115 -0.06 9.92 3.44
C ALA A 115 -0.08 11.23 4.22
N HIS A 116 -1.15 12.00 4.08
CA HIS A 116 -1.31 13.24 4.81
C HIS A 116 -1.25 13.01 6.33
N ALA A 117 -2.06 12.07 6.82
CA ALA A 117 -2.14 11.78 8.24
C ALA A 117 -0.80 11.28 8.82
N LEU A 118 -0.10 10.40 8.14
CA LEU A 118 1.20 9.89 8.58
C LEU A 118 2.28 10.97 8.56
N ARG A 119 2.28 11.88 7.57
CA ARG A 119 3.20 13.02 7.54
C ARG A 119 2.99 13.99 8.71
N VAL A 120 1.73 14.21 9.12
CA VAL A 120 1.41 14.98 10.33
C VAL A 120 2.05 14.35 11.59
N HIS A 121 2.21 13.01 11.59
CA HIS A 121 2.90 12.26 12.65
C HIS A 121 4.42 12.13 12.40
N GLY A 122 4.99 12.92 11.49
CA GLY A 122 6.44 12.97 11.24
C GLY A 122 6.98 11.82 10.38
N LYS A 123 6.13 11.03 9.72
CA LYS A 123 6.58 9.91 8.86
C LYS A 123 7.06 10.38 7.50
N GLN A 124 8.19 9.85 7.07
CA GLN A 124 8.64 9.90 5.67
C GLN A 124 7.90 8.81 4.89
N ILE A 125 7.39 9.17 3.73
CA ILE A 125 6.52 8.28 2.95
C ILE A 125 6.95 8.29 1.50
N THR A 126 7.04 7.11 0.94
CA THR A 126 7.19 6.88 -0.50
C THR A 126 5.89 6.35 -1.08
N HIS A 127 5.52 6.79 -2.28
CA HIS A 127 4.32 6.33 -2.96
C HIS A 127 4.66 5.38 -4.10
N LEU A 128 3.85 4.33 -4.24
CA LEU A 128 3.81 3.43 -5.38
C LEU A 128 2.37 3.38 -5.88
N HIS A 129 2.18 3.60 -7.19
CA HIS A 129 0.88 3.48 -7.83
C HIS A 129 0.97 2.51 -9.01
N GLY A 130 0.13 1.51 -9.01
CA GLY A 130 0.03 0.51 -10.06
C GLY A 130 -0.51 -0.82 -9.56
N ASN A 131 -0.96 -1.65 -10.49
CA ASN A 131 -1.48 -2.96 -10.17
C ASN A 131 -0.33 -3.97 -9.94
N PRO A 132 -0.56 -5.02 -9.15
CA PRO A 132 0.48 -6.00 -8.81
C PRO A 132 1.14 -6.69 -10.01
N ASP A 133 0.44 -6.80 -11.14
CA ASP A 133 0.92 -7.42 -12.38
C ASP A 133 1.72 -6.48 -13.29
N GLU A 134 1.81 -5.20 -12.94
CA GLU A 134 2.56 -4.23 -13.74
C GLU A 134 4.08 -4.35 -13.49
N PRO A 135 4.92 -4.41 -14.55
CA PRO A 135 6.37 -4.59 -14.40
C PRO A 135 7.04 -3.54 -13.52
N HIS A 136 6.67 -2.27 -13.63
CA HIS A 136 7.26 -1.18 -12.84
C HIS A 136 6.96 -1.34 -11.34
N VAL A 137 5.84 -1.99 -10.96
CA VAL A 137 5.51 -2.28 -9.56
C VAL A 137 6.48 -3.30 -8.99
N LYS A 138 6.76 -4.38 -9.71
CA LYS A 138 7.75 -5.37 -9.30
C LYS A 138 9.15 -4.78 -9.15
N GLU A 139 9.55 -3.92 -10.09
CA GLU A 139 10.84 -3.21 -10.05
C GLU A 139 10.93 -2.28 -8.83
N ALA A 140 9.87 -1.49 -8.57
CA ALA A 140 9.81 -0.59 -7.44
C ALA A 140 9.84 -1.33 -6.09
N LEU A 141 9.09 -2.43 -5.95
CA LEU A 141 9.11 -3.26 -4.76
C LEU A 141 10.48 -3.89 -4.53
N THR A 142 11.13 -4.38 -5.59
CA THR A 142 12.50 -4.92 -5.52
C THR A 142 13.48 -3.86 -5.04
N ALA A 143 13.40 -2.64 -5.57
CA ALA A 143 14.24 -1.53 -5.15
C ALA A 143 14.00 -1.17 -3.67
N ALA A 144 12.74 -1.07 -3.24
CA ALA A 144 12.38 -0.77 -1.86
C ALA A 144 12.91 -1.83 -0.88
N LEU A 145 12.77 -3.11 -1.22
CA LEU A 145 13.27 -4.23 -0.41
C LEU A 145 14.80 -4.25 -0.29
N ASN A 146 15.51 -3.66 -1.26
CA ASN A 146 16.96 -3.48 -1.25
C ASN A 146 17.40 -2.14 -0.64
N GLY A 147 16.50 -1.38 -0.02
CA GLY A 147 16.81 -0.11 0.63
C GLY A 147 16.96 1.08 -0.33
N SER A 148 16.52 0.95 -1.59
CA SER A 148 16.64 2.00 -2.62
C SER A 148 15.33 2.76 -2.81
N MET A 149 14.78 3.31 -1.74
CA MET A 149 13.49 4.02 -1.77
C MET A 149 13.48 5.25 -2.69
N ALA A 150 14.62 5.88 -2.93
CA ALA A 150 14.75 7.04 -3.82
C ALA A 150 14.34 6.75 -5.28
N ASN A 151 14.36 5.49 -5.69
CA ASN A 151 14.00 5.06 -7.05
C ASN A 151 12.52 4.63 -7.18
N VAL A 152 11.79 4.63 -6.06
CA VAL A 152 10.36 4.28 -6.04
C VAL A 152 9.54 5.55 -6.30
N GLY A 153 8.62 5.47 -7.24
CA GLY A 153 7.65 6.56 -7.48
C GLY A 153 8.22 7.83 -8.11
N GLN A 154 9.38 7.78 -8.76
CA GLN A 154 9.83 8.89 -9.61
C GLN A 154 8.80 9.08 -10.73
N PRO A 155 8.21 10.28 -10.86
CA PRO A 155 7.29 10.54 -11.97
C PRO A 155 8.08 10.36 -13.25
N THR A 156 7.60 9.48 -14.11
CA THR A 156 8.04 9.47 -15.51
C THR A 156 7.68 10.84 -16.04
N THR A 157 8.65 11.66 -16.36
CA THR A 157 8.43 12.94 -17.03
C THR A 157 7.81 12.60 -18.39
N VAL A 158 6.49 12.65 -18.45
CA VAL A 158 5.81 12.71 -19.73
C VAL A 158 6.17 14.08 -20.27
N LYS A 159 7.12 14.15 -21.22
CA LYS A 159 7.24 15.30 -22.10
C LYS A 159 5.98 15.32 -22.95
N GLY A 160 4.94 15.91 -22.43
CA GLY A 160 3.81 16.33 -23.23
C GLY A 160 4.20 17.63 -23.88
N ASP A 161 4.41 17.61 -25.17
CA ASP A 161 4.32 18.81 -25.97
C ASP A 161 2.86 19.30 -25.88
N LEU A 162 2.64 20.26 -24.97
CA LEU A 162 1.44 21.07 -25.01
C LEU A 162 1.60 22.02 -26.20
N ALA A 163 1.09 21.59 -27.34
CA ALA A 163 0.85 22.47 -28.48
C ALA A 163 -0.42 23.29 -28.23
#